data_f3011044f5bce46f00edef12bcc35cf3
#
_entry.id   f3011044f5bce46f00edef12bcc35cf3
#
_cell.length_a   1.000
_cell.length_b   1.000
_cell.length_c   1.000
_cell.angle_alpha   90.00
_cell.angle_beta   90.00
_cell.angle_gamma   90.00
#
_symmetry.space_group_name_H-M   'P 1'
#
loop_
_entity.id
_entity.type
_entity.pdbx_description
1 polymer ?
#
loop_
_entity_poly.entity_id
_entity_poly.type
_entity_poly.pdbx_seq_one_letter_code
_entity_poly.pdbx_strand_id
1 'polypeptide(L)'
;MGNHYAPGTALPQGPAGPRQAPENSVLSVQHVEKIYGSRGAGKRAGGLSTTRALADVSLTVNAGELVAIMGSSGSGKSTLLNCISTIDMPTSGHVLVDGQDITCLRGRELARFRRERLGFIFQDSNLLDTLTARENIALPLTIARVPAGEVLGRVEEMAARLGIHEVLDKYPYQMSGGQQQRVAAARALVTNPTLVMADEPTGALDSKNARLLLEQLEQLNRRWATTVLMVTHDSFAASYTQRVLFIRDGKIFTELRRGTSPRREFFDRIMEVVAMMGGEGSDAL
;
A
#
# COMPACT_ATOMS: atom_id res chain seq x y z
N MET A 1 -18.41 53.79 37.06
CA MET A 1 -18.77 52.37 36.86
C MET A 1 -18.19 51.94 35.54
N GLY A 2 -16.99 51.35 35.54
CA GLY A 2 -16.28 50.95 34.35
C GLY A 2 -16.50 49.45 34.07
N ASN A 3 -17.01 49.12 32.92
CA ASN A 3 -17.23 47.77 32.45
C ASN A 3 -15.92 47.24 31.86
N HIS A 4 -15.23 46.32 32.56
CA HIS A 4 -14.11 45.56 32.02
C HIS A 4 -14.64 44.38 31.18
N TYR A 5 -14.56 44.51 29.85
CA TYR A 5 -14.69 43.36 28.96
C TYR A 5 -13.37 42.58 28.97
N ALA A 6 -13.42 41.33 29.40
CA ALA A 6 -12.32 40.38 29.24
C ALA A 6 -12.16 39.97 27.75
N PRO A 7 -10.93 39.83 27.23
CA PRO A 7 -10.74 39.41 25.83
C PRO A 7 -11.14 37.95 25.65
N GLY A 8 -11.90 37.70 24.59
CA GLY A 8 -12.50 36.43 24.26
C GLY A 8 -11.47 35.30 24.09
N THR A 9 -11.81 34.17 24.66
CA THR A 9 -11.22 32.87 24.42
C THR A 9 -11.23 32.59 22.91
N ALA A 10 -10.04 32.43 22.29
CA ALA A 10 -9.90 32.04 20.93
C ALA A 10 -10.58 30.67 20.72
N LEU A 11 -11.47 30.61 19.75
CA LEU A 11 -12.08 29.35 19.31
C LEU A 11 -10.96 28.36 18.88
N PRO A 12 -11.09 27.05 19.17
CA PRO A 12 -10.12 26.08 18.72
C PRO A 12 -10.03 26.13 17.19
N GLN A 13 -8.84 26.38 16.68
CA GLN A 13 -8.57 26.33 15.26
C GLN A 13 -8.91 24.92 14.76
N GLY A 14 -9.74 24.83 13.73
CA GLY A 14 -10.04 23.58 13.05
C GLY A 14 -8.73 22.90 12.58
N PRO A 15 -8.76 21.60 12.25
CA PRO A 15 -7.57 20.87 11.87
C PRO A 15 -6.85 21.62 10.75
N ALA A 16 -5.55 21.86 10.95
CA ALA A 16 -4.70 22.49 9.94
C ALA A 16 -4.78 21.69 8.64
N GLY A 17 -4.93 22.36 7.50
CA GLY A 17 -4.92 21.71 6.19
C GLY A 17 -3.60 20.97 5.95
N PRO A 18 -3.52 20.14 4.91
CA PRO A 18 -2.33 19.35 4.62
C PRO A 18 -1.13 20.27 4.41
N ARG A 19 0.00 19.90 5.00
CA ARG A 19 1.28 20.54 4.68
C ARG A 19 1.69 20.13 3.28
N GLN A 20 2.41 20.99 2.56
CA GLN A 20 2.97 20.60 1.26
C GLN A 20 3.79 19.32 1.42
N ALA A 21 3.60 18.38 0.48
CA ALA A 21 4.39 17.18 0.43
C ALA A 21 5.88 17.54 0.21
N PRO A 22 6.85 16.81 0.80
CA PRO A 22 8.26 17.01 0.50
C PRO A 22 8.54 16.88 -0.99
N GLU A 23 9.49 17.67 -1.50
CA GLU A 23 9.97 17.53 -2.88
C GLU A 23 10.37 16.08 -3.17
N ASN A 24 9.98 15.54 -4.32
CA ASN A 24 10.16 14.14 -4.76
C ASN A 24 9.31 13.08 -4.03
N SER A 25 8.43 13.41 -3.06
CA SER A 25 7.57 12.41 -2.47
C SER A 25 6.37 12.12 -3.37
N VAL A 26 6.17 10.83 -3.69
CA VAL A 26 4.97 10.32 -4.38
C VAL A 26 3.83 10.11 -3.40
N LEU A 27 4.15 9.67 -2.18
CA LEU A 27 3.17 9.47 -1.11
C LEU A 27 3.59 10.27 0.13
N SER A 28 2.66 11.02 0.68
CA SER A 28 2.80 11.68 1.99
C SER A 28 1.57 11.40 2.84
N VAL A 29 1.75 10.65 3.91
CA VAL A 29 0.75 10.37 4.94
C VAL A 29 1.03 11.31 6.10
N GLN A 30 0.05 12.10 6.53
CA GLN A 30 0.24 13.17 7.51
C GLN A 30 -0.78 13.03 8.63
N HIS A 31 -0.30 12.67 9.81
CA HIS A 31 -1.10 12.57 11.05
C HIS A 31 -2.39 11.75 10.89
N VAL A 32 -2.29 10.64 10.14
CA VAL A 32 -3.46 9.80 9.85
C VAL A 32 -3.87 9.01 11.08
N GLU A 33 -5.14 9.14 11.42
CA GLU A 33 -5.82 8.32 12.41
C GLU A 33 -6.96 7.54 11.77
N LYS A 34 -7.20 6.33 12.27
CA LYS A 34 -8.37 5.55 11.91
C LYS A 34 -8.99 4.91 13.13
N ILE A 35 -10.23 5.26 13.39
CA ILE A 35 -11.03 4.73 14.49
C ILE A 35 -12.26 4.04 13.90
N TYR A 36 -12.39 2.75 14.19
CA TYR A 36 -13.61 1.99 13.89
C TYR A 36 -14.51 2.01 15.12
N GLY A 37 -15.79 2.32 14.94
CA GLY A 37 -16.79 2.29 15.99
C GLY A 37 -18.05 1.59 15.52
N SER A 38 -18.58 0.68 16.31
CA SER A 38 -19.93 0.15 16.10
C SER A 38 -20.92 0.90 16.98
N ARG A 39 -21.91 1.57 16.37
CA ARG A 39 -23.13 1.93 17.09
C ARG A 39 -23.90 0.65 17.33
N GLY A 40 -23.83 0.12 18.54
CA GLY A 40 -24.67 -1.01 18.94
C GLY A 40 -26.15 -0.66 18.73
N ALA A 41 -26.82 -1.45 17.90
CA ALA A 41 -28.29 -1.42 17.77
C ALA A 41 -28.90 -2.02 19.05
N GLY A 42 -29.02 -1.19 20.12
CA GLY A 42 -29.64 -1.64 21.37
C GLY A 42 -29.73 -0.51 22.37
N LYS A 43 -30.97 -0.09 22.67
CA LYS A 43 -31.32 0.97 23.64
C LYS A 43 -31.08 0.61 25.10
N ARG A 44 -30.03 -0.14 25.51
CA ARG A 44 -29.70 -0.35 26.93
C ARG A 44 -28.19 -0.53 27.10
N ALA A 45 -27.59 0.38 27.85
CA ALA A 45 -26.25 0.31 28.46
C ALA A 45 -25.14 -0.22 27.53
N GLY A 46 -24.65 0.60 26.63
CA GLY A 46 -23.55 0.20 25.76
C GLY A 46 -22.50 1.30 25.71
N GLY A 47 -21.35 1.06 26.29
CA GLY A 47 -20.15 1.78 25.91
C GLY A 47 -19.92 1.61 24.42
N LEU A 48 -19.62 2.68 23.71
CA LEU A 48 -19.14 2.65 22.34
C LEU A 48 -17.83 1.86 22.34
N SER A 49 -17.85 0.63 21.84
CA SER A 49 -16.60 -0.09 21.58
C SER A 49 -15.97 0.55 20.35
N THR A 50 -14.95 1.35 20.58
CA THR A 50 -14.14 1.96 19.52
C THR A 50 -12.79 1.29 19.47
N THR A 51 -12.35 0.91 18.27
CA THR A 51 -11.01 0.37 18.02
C THR A 51 -10.21 1.41 17.25
N ARG A 52 -9.13 1.91 17.84
CA ARG A 52 -8.19 2.82 17.16
C ARG A 52 -7.18 1.97 16.41
N ALA A 53 -7.38 1.82 15.09
CA ALA A 53 -6.52 1.01 14.23
C ALA A 53 -5.28 1.75 13.75
N LEU A 54 -5.35 3.08 13.61
CA LEU A 54 -4.21 3.96 13.34
C LEU A 54 -4.22 5.13 14.33
N ALA A 55 -3.05 5.49 14.82
CA ALA A 55 -2.86 6.47 15.89
C ALA A 55 -1.72 7.43 15.53
N ASP A 56 -2.03 8.48 14.78
CA ASP A 56 -1.08 9.52 14.36
C ASP A 56 0.06 8.97 13.47
N VAL A 57 -0.30 8.30 12.38
CA VAL A 57 0.68 7.77 11.43
C VAL A 57 1.11 8.86 10.45
N SER A 58 2.44 9.07 10.36
CA SER A 58 3.06 9.95 9.38
C SER A 58 4.22 9.24 8.70
N LEU A 59 4.22 9.24 7.37
CA LEU A 59 5.31 8.68 6.54
C LEU A 59 5.32 9.31 5.15
N THR A 60 6.44 9.16 4.45
CA THR A 60 6.57 9.56 3.04
C THR A 60 7.18 8.42 2.24
N VAL A 61 6.85 8.34 0.94
CA VAL A 61 7.51 7.46 -0.02
C VAL A 61 7.94 8.32 -1.21
N ASN A 62 9.21 8.23 -1.58
CA ASN A 62 9.75 8.99 -2.70
C ASN A 62 9.49 8.32 -4.04
N ALA A 63 9.53 9.10 -5.12
CA ALA A 63 9.45 8.56 -6.48
C ALA A 63 10.55 7.50 -6.70
N GLY A 64 10.17 6.37 -7.29
CA GLY A 64 11.09 5.26 -7.56
C GLY A 64 11.57 4.51 -6.32
N GLU A 65 10.94 4.69 -5.16
CA GLU A 65 11.30 3.95 -3.94
C GLU A 65 10.48 2.65 -3.83
N LEU A 66 11.14 1.57 -3.45
CA LEU A 66 10.51 0.29 -3.07
C LEU A 66 10.57 0.17 -1.54
N VAL A 67 9.43 0.34 -0.87
CA VAL A 67 9.30 0.41 0.59
C VAL A 67 8.42 -0.72 1.10
N ALA A 68 8.81 -1.32 2.22
CA ALA A 68 7.93 -2.23 2.95
C ALA A 68 7.36 -1.60 4.22
N ILE A 69 6.11 -1.96 4.54
CA ILE A 69 5.50 -1.75 5.86
C ILE A 69 5.39 -3.13 6.52
N MET A 70 6.06 -3.30 7.65
CA MET A 70 6.05 -4.54 8.43
C MET A 70 5.40 -4.35 9.79
N GLY A 71 4.88 -5.44 10.35
CA GLY A 71 4.31 -5.47 11.70
C GLY A 71 3.51 -6.75 11.93
N SER A 72 3.18 -7.03 13.18
CA SER A 72 2.35 -8.18 13.56
C SER A 72 0.92 -8.10 12.99
N SER A 73 0.18 -9.20 13.05
CA SER A 73 -1.26 -9.18 12.74
C SER A 73 -1.98 -8.18 13.66
N GLY A 74 -2.90 -7.40 13.10
CA GLY A 74 -3.64 -6.38 13.85
C GLY A 74 -2.88 -5.07 14.11
N SER A 75 -1.61 -4.92 13.71
CA SER A 75 -0.84 -3.69 13.95
C SER A 75 -1.31 -2.45 13.18
N GLY A 76 -2.23 -2.60 12.21
CA GLY A 76 -2.78 -1.49 11.42
C GLY A 76 -2.31 -1.43 9.96
N LYS A 77 -1.48 -2.37 9.48
CA LYS A 77 -0.91 -2.37 8.11
C LYS A 77 -1.97 -2.29 7.01
N SER A 78 -2.93 -3.23 7.01
CA SER A 78 -3.99 -3.26 6.00
C SER A 78 -4.94 -2.07 6.13
N THR A 79 -5.16 -1.55 7.35
CA THR A 79 -5.91 -0.32 7.56
C THR A 79 -5.20 0.88 6.93
N LEU A 80 -3.88 0.98 7.12
CA LEU A 80 -3.08 2.05 6.51
C LEU A 80 -3.10 1.94 4.98
N LEU A 81 -2.90 0.73 4.46
CA LEU A 81 -2.99 0.48 3.01
C LEU A 81 -4.37 0.86 2.46
N ASN A 82 -5.45 0.51 3.16
CA ASN A 82 -6.81 0.87 2.77
C ASN A 82 -7.05 2.39 2.76
N CYS A 83 -6.46 3.13 3.70
CA CYS A 83 -6.51 4.59 3.70
C CYS A 83 -5.74 5.20 2.51
N ILE A 84 -4.54 4.68 2.21
CA ILE A 84 -3.72 5.14 1.09
C ILE A 84 -4.38 4.78 -0.25
N SER A 85 -5.01 3.63 -0.32
CA SER A 85 -5.69 3.12 -1.52
C SER A 85 -7.06 3.73 -1.76
N THR A 86 -7.53 4.58 -0.84
CA THR A 86 -8.88 5.16 -0.88
C THR A 86 -10.03 4.15 -0.79
N ILE A 87 -9.73 2.88 -0.41
CA ILE A 87 -10.76 1.87 -0.12
C ILE A 87 -11.53 2.28 1.14
N ASP A 88 -10.78 2.80 2.13
CA ASP A 88 -11.36 3.38 3.34
C ASP A 88 -10.84 4.82 3.54
N MET A 89 -11.55 5.62 4.28
CA MET A 89 -11.13 6.99 4.56
C MET A 89 -10.57 7.08 5.98
N PRO A 90 -9.49 7.84 6.20
CA PRO A 90 -9.01 8.12 7.55
C PRO A 90 -10.07 8.89 8.35
N THR A 91 -10.05 8.73 9.67
CA THR A 91 -10.91 9.51 10.59
C THR A 91 -10.41 10.94 10.69
N SER A 92 -9.09 11.13 10.70
CA SER A 92 -8.41 12.43 10.67
C SER A 92 -7.06 12.31 9.97
N GLY A 93 -6.43 13.44 9.68
CA GLY A 93 -5.19 13.53 8.93
C GLY A 93 -5.39 13.53 7.42
N HIS A 94 -4.29 13.56 6.68
CA HIS A 94 -4.28 13.71 5.24
C HIS A 94 -3.41 12.65 4.57
N VAL A 95 -3.81 12.25 3.38
CA VAL A 95 -3.00 11.38 2.49
C VAL A 95 -2.86 12.09 1.16
N LEU A 96 -1.63 12.41 0.79
CA LEU A 96 -1.31 13.05 -0.48
C LEU A 96 -0.59 12.04 -1.38
N VAL A 97 -1.03 11.93 -2.62
CA VAL A 97 -0.36 11.17 -3.67
C VAL A 97 -0.06 12.12 -4.82
N ASP A 98 1.21 12.20 -5.21
CA ASP A 98 1.69 13.13 -6.23
C ASP A 98 1.23 14.59 -5.95
N GLY A 99 1.30 14.99 -4.66
CA GLY A 99 0.87 16.30 -4.18
C GLY A 99 -0.64 16.51 -4.07
N GLN A 100 -1.46 15.59 -4.56
CA GLN A 100 -2.93 15.67 -4.47
C GLN A 100 -3.45 15.04 -3.18
N ASP A 101 -4.18 15.80 -2.36
CA ASP A 101 -4.86 15.26 -1.18
C ASP A 101 -6.04 14.37 -1.58
N ILE A 102 -5.87 13.06 -1.41
CA ILE A 102 -6.86 12.06 -1.79
C ILE A 102 -7.99 11.92 -0.76
N THR A 103 -7.81 12.45 0.44
CA THR A 103 -8.85 12.42 1.48
C THR A 103 -10.04 13.33 1.14
N CYS A 104 -9.83 14.29 0.24
CA CYS A 104 -10.86 15.22 -0.24
C CYS A 104 -11.62 14.71 -1.46
N LEU A 105 -11.10 13.71 -2.18
CA LEU A 105 -11.70 13.20 -3.41
C LEU A 105 -13.00 12.44 -3.15
N ARG A 106 -13.99 12.59 -4.03
CA ARG A 106 -15.29 11.91 -3.95
C ARG A 106 -15.78 11.46 -5.32
N GLY A 107 -16.64 10.44 -5.33
CA GLY A 107 -17.39 10.00 -6.49
C GLY A 107 -16.52 9.72 -7.72
N ARG A 108 -16.78 10.44 -8.82
CA ARG A 108 -16.08 10.24 -10.10
C ARG A 108 -14.60 10.59 -10.06
N GLU A 109 -14.21 11.60 -9.31
CA GLU A 109 -12.81 12.01 -9.16
C GLU A 109 -12.00 10.93 -8.44
N LEU A 110 -12.55 10.36 -7.37
CA LEU A 110 -11.95 9.26 -6.64
C LEU A 110 -11.78 8.01 -7.53
N ALA A 111 -12.82 7.66 -8.29
CA ALA A 111 -12.77 6.52 -9.20
C ALA A 111 -11.74 6.73 -10.33
N ARG A 112 -11.63 7.95 -10.85
CA ARG A 112 -10.62 8.33 -11.84
C ARG A 112 -9.22 8.23 -11.27
N PHE A 113 -9.00 8.78 -10.07
CA PHE A 113 -7.73 8.74 -9.36
C PHE A 113 -7.24 7.29 -9.17
N ARG A 114 -8.09 6.41 -8.63
CA ARG A 114 -7.75 4.98 -8.47
C ARG A 114 -7.30 4.33 -9.77
N ARG A 115 -8.04 4.57 -10.85
CA ARG A 115 -7.79 3.96 -12.15
C ARG A 115 -6.49 4.45 -12.80
N GLU A 116 -6.16 5.75 -12.63
CA GLU A 116 -5.07 6.39 -13.36
C GLU A 116 -3.77 6.45 -12.56
N ARG A 117 -3.84 6.43 -11.23
CA ARG A 117 -2.69 6.68 -10.36
C ARG A 117 -2.27 5.51 -9.51
N LEU A 118 -3.15 4.54 -9.28
CA LEU A 118 -2.89 3.44 -8.34
C LEU A 118 -2.88 2.08 -9.06
N GLY A 119 -1.90 1.24 -8.69
CA GLY A 119 -1.86 -0.17 -9.04
C GLY A 119 -1.99 -1.04 -7.78
N PHE A 120 -2.65 -2.20 -7.90
CA PHE A 120 -2.87 -3.10 -6.77
C PHE A 120 -2.41 -4.51 -7.07
N ILE A 121 -1.58 -5.06 -6.17
CA ILE A 121 -1.19 -6.47 -6.13
C ILE A 121 -1.68 -7.00 -4.79
N PHE A 122 -2.61 -7.94 -4.81
CA PHE A 122 -3.19 -8.55 -3.62
C PHE A 122 -2.50 -9.89 -3.31
N GLN A 123 -2.69 -10.39 -2.12
CA GLN A 123 -2.23 -11.71 -1.70
C GLN A 123 -2.79 -12.81 -2.60
N ASP A 124 -4.10 -12.80 -2.83
CA ASP A 124 -4.73 -13.59 -3.87
C ASP A 124 -4.67 -12.81 -5.18
N SER A 125 -4.39 -13.50 -6.29
CA SER A 125 -4.21 -12.84 -7.59
C SER A 125 -5.43 -12.04 -8.06
N ASN A 126 -6.63 -12.41 -7.58
CA ASN A 126 -7.91 -11.77 -7.92
C ASN A 126 -8.07 -11.57 -9.43
N LEU A 127 -7.63 -12.56 -10.22
CA LEU A 127 -7.87 -12.58 -11.65
C LEU A 127 -9.34 -12.93 -11.94
N LEU A 128 -9.85 -12.42 -13.04
CA LEU A 128 -11.17 -12.80 -13.54
C LEU A 128 -11.06 -14.13 -14.28
N ASP A 129 -11.69 -15.18 -13.76
CA ASP A 129 -11.60 -16.55 -14.27
C ASP A 129 -12.18 -16.71 -15.69
N THR A 130 -13.06 -15.80 -16.08
CA THR A 130 -13.69 -15.75 -17.41
C THR A 130 -12.83 -15.08 -18.48
N LEU A 131 -11.70 -14.49 -18.08
CA LEU A 131 -10.76 -13.80 -18.96
C LEU A 131 -9.43 -14.54 -19.00
N THR A 132 -8.77 -14.55 -20.17
CA THR A 132 -7.39 -15.00 -20.32
C THR A 132 -6.43 -14.07 -19.55
N ALA A 133 -5.17 -14.47 -19.39
CA ALA A 133 -4.14 -13.61 -18.80
C ALA A 133 -3.99 -12.29 -19.58
N ARG A 134 -3.97 -12.37 -20.90
CA ARG A 134 -3.93 -11.21 -21.80
C ARG A 134 -5.08 -10.23 -21.52
N GLU A 135 -6.29 -10.73 -21.45
CA GLU A 135 -7.48 -9.93 -21.20
C GLU A 135 -7.51 -9.36 -19.79
N ASN A 136 -7.07 -10.12 -18.76
CA ASN A 136 -6.89 -9.62 -17.41
C ASN A 136 -5.91 -8.42 -17.36
N ILE A 137 -4.79 -8.51 -18.07
CA ILE A 137 -3.79 -7.43 -18.14
C ILE A 137 -4.34 -6.24 -18.94
N ALA A 138 -5.07 -6.48 -20.03
CA ALA A 138 -5.65 -5.44 -20.88
C ALA A 138 -6.80 -4.67 -20.21
N LEU A 139 -7.48 -5.29 -19.23
CA LEU A 139 -8.69 -4.73 -18.61
C LEU A 139 -8.52 -3.31 -18.05
N PRO A 140 -7.49 -2.99 -17.27
CA PRO A 140 -7.28 -1.62 -16.77
C PRO A 140 -7.06 -0.60 -17.90
N LEU A 141 -6.38 -0.99 -18.98
CA LEU A 141 -6.17 -0.12 -20.16
C LEU A 141 -7.48 0.19 -20.86
N THR A 142 -8.34 -0.84 -21.01
CA THR A 142 -9.68 -0.70 -21.60
C THR A 142 -10.56 0.24 -20.76
N ILE A 143 -10.55 0.08 -19.43
CA ILE A 143 -11.28 0.95 -18.50
C ILE A 143 -10.72 2.38 -18.55
N ALA A 144 -9.40 2.55 -18.73
CA ALA A 144 -8.75 3.84 -18.89
C ALA A 144 -8.96 4.46 -20.29
N ARG A 145 -9.65 3.75 -21.19
CA ARG A 145 -9.91 4.17 -22.58
C ARG A 145 -8.65 4.41 -23.39
N VAL A 146 -7.63 3.60 -23.16
CA VAL A 146 -6.42 3.59 -24.00
C VAL A 146 -6.80 3.17 -25.44
N PRO A 147 -6.27 3.82 -26.48
CA PRO A 147 -6.56 3.45 -27.87
C PRO A 147 -6.27 1.97 -28.12
N ALA A 148 -7.19 1.28 -28.82
CA ALA A 148 -7.10 -0.17 -29.03
C ALA A 148 -5.76 -0.61 -29.69
N GLY A 149 -5.21 0.23 -30.58
CA GLY A 149 -3.92 -0.04 -31.22
C GLY A 149 -2.70 -0.04 -30.28
N GLU A 150 -2.82 0.56 -29.07
CA GLU A 150 -1.75 0.59 -28.08
C GLU A 150 -1.86 -0.54 -27.05
N VAL A 151 -3.07 -1.06 -26.83
CA VAL A 151 -3.36 -2.02 -25.74
C VAL A 151 -2.49 -3.27 -25.89
N LEU A 152 -2.47 -3.87 -27.07
CA LEU A 152 -1.73 -5.11 -27.29
C LEU A 152 -0.23 -4.93 -27.03
N GLY A 153 0.37 -3.86 -27.54
CA GLY A 153 1.79 -3.56 -27.34
C GLY A 153 2.16 -3.40 -25.87
N ARG A 154 1.33 -2.70 -25.08
CA ARG A 154 1.55 -2.54 -23.63
C ARG A 154 1.41 -3.85 -22.87
N VAL A 155 0.47 -4.71 -23.25
CA VAL A 155 0.30 -6.04 -22.64
C VAL A 155 1.51 -6.91 -22.92
N GLU A 156 1.97 -6.98 -24.18
CA GLU A 156 3.14 -7.77 -24.56
C GLU A 156 4.42 -7.30 -23.87
N GLU A 157 4.62 -5.99 -23.80
CA GLU A 157 5.76 -5.39 -23.09
C GLU A 157 5.74 -5.78 -21.61
N MET A 158 4.60 -5.66 -20.94
CA MET A 158 4.47 -6.02 -19.52
C MET A 158 4.64 -7.53 -19.29
N ALA A 159 4.11 -8.35 -20.20
CA ALA A 159 4.29 -9.80 -20.17
C ALA A 159 5.78 -10.21 -20.30
N ALA A 160 6.52 -9.55 -21.17
CA ALA A 160 7.96 -9.75 -21.30
C ALA A 160 8.72 -9.35 -20.03
N ARG A 161 8.36 -8.21 -19.40
CA ARG A 161 8.99 -7.74 -18.15
C ARG A 161 8.80 -8.71 -16.98
N LEU A 162 7.64 -9.38 -16.92
CA LEU A 162 7.27 -10.31 -15.83
C LEU A 162 7.45 -11.79 -16.20
N GLY A 163 7.99 -12.10 -17.40
CA GLY A 163 8.26 -13.46 -17.82
C GLY A 163 7.01 -14.34 -17.85
N ILE A 164 5.90 -13.82 -18.43
CA ILE A 164 4.61 -14.51 -18.50
C ILE A 164 4.04 -14.61 -19.92
N HIS A 165 4.89 -14.42 -20.92
CA HIS A 165 4.46 -14.44 -22.32
C HIS A 165 3.78 -15.77 -22.70
N GLU A 166 4.30 -16.90 -22.19
CA GLU A 166 3.83 -18.25 -22.49
C GLU A 166 2.45 -18.57 -21.90
N VAL A 167 1.91 -17.71 -21.03
CA VAL A 167 0.60 -17.91 -20.40
C VAL A 167 -0.44 -16.89 -20.83
N LEU A 168 -0.11 -15.96 -21.73
CA LEU A 168 -1.02 -14.88 -22.11
C LEU A 168 -2.40 -15.36 -22.60
N ASP A 169 -2.44 -16.49 -23.30
CA ASP A 169 -3.68 -17.04 -23.85
C ASP A 169 -4.34 -18.11 -22.95
N LYS A 170 -3.81 -18.28 -21.72
CA LYS A 170 -4.37 -19.19 -20.72
C LYS A 170 -5.35 -18.47 -19.80
N TYR A 171 -6.34 -19.24 -19.33
CA TYR A 171 -7.23 -18.82 -18.25
C TYR A 171 -6.60 -19.03 -16.87
N PRO A 172 -7.04 -18.32 -15.81
CA PRO A 172 -6.46 -18.47 -14.46
C PRO A 172 -6.36 -19.91 -13.96
N TYR A 173 -7.37 -20.73 -14.17
CA TYR A 173 -7.37 -22.14 -13.75
C TYR A 173 -6.36 -23.03 -14.51
N GLN A 174 -5.75 -22.55 -15.58
CA GLN A 174 -4.72 -23.25 -16.37
C GLN A 174 -3.30 -22.81 -15.97
N MET A 175 -3.17 -21.89 -15.02
CA MET A 175 -1.91 -21.32 -14.58
C MET A 175 -1.56 -21.75 -13.16
N SER A 176 -0.26 -21.88 -12.86
CA SER A 176 0.21 -22.03 -11.47
C SER A 176 -0.04 -20.75 -10.67
N GLY A 177 -0.13 -20.84 -9.33
CA GLY A 177 -0.32 -19.68 -8.45
C GLY A 177 0.73 -18.59 -8.68
N GLY A 178 1.99 -18.98 -8.91
CA GLY A 178 3.06 -18.02 -9.24
C GLY A 178 2.86 -17.33 -10.60
N GLN A 179 2.32 -18.03 -11.61
CA GLN A 179 1.97 -17.42 -12.90
C GLN A 179 0.80 -16.47 -12.73
N GLN A 180 -0.25 -16.87 -12.01
CA GLN A 180 -1.39 -16.02 -11.71
C GLN A 180 -0.96 -14.74 -10.99
N GLN A 181 -0.08 -14.84 -10.00
CA GLN A 181 0.40 -13.67 -9.25
C GLN A 181 1.23 -12.72 -10.12
N ARG A 182 2.06 -13.24 -11.04
CA ARG A 182 2.77 -12.41 -12.02
C ARG A 182 1.82 -11.74 -13.02
N VAL A 183 0.75 -12.41 -13.44
CA VAL A 183 -0.30 -11.81 -14.28
C VAL A 183 -1.04 -10.70 -13.50
N ALA A 184 -1.33 -10.90 -12.21
CA ALA A 184 -1.91 -9.87 -11.35
C ALA A 184 -0.98 -8.66 -11.20
N ALA A 185 0.33 -8.89 -11.05
CA ALA A 185 1.33 -7.82 -11.04
C ALA A 185 1.38 -7.08 -12.39
N ALA A 186 1.33 -7.81 -13.52
CA ALA A 186 1.26 -7.20 -14.87
C ALA A 186 0.03 -6.30 -15.01
N ARG A 187 -1.13 -6.79 -14.56
CA ARG A 187 -2.39 -6.02 -14.56
C ARG A 187 -2.28 -4.73 -13.74
N ALA A 188 -1.63 -4.80 -12.58
CA ALA A 188 -1.44 -3.65 -11.71
C ALA A 188 -0.50 -2.58 -12.31
N LEU A 189 0.46 -2.99 -13.12
CA LEU A 189 1.54 -2.16 -13.64
C LEU A 189 1.30 -1.61 -15.05
N VAL A 190 0.42 -2.24 -15.84
CA VAL A 190 0.24 -1.96 -17.27
C VAL A 190 -0.23 -0.54 -17.58
N THR A 191 -0.90 0.12 -16.65
CA THR A 191 -1.32 1.52 -16.75
C THR A 191 -0.21 2.51 -16.41
N ASN A 192 0.97 2.03 -16.00
CA ASN A 192 2.07 2.84 -15.47
C ASN A 192 1.61 3.75 -14.30
N PRO A 193 1.10 3.17 -13.20
CA PRO A 193 0.57 3.92 -12.09
C PRO A 193 1.66 4.72 -11.36
N THR A 194 1.26 5.80 -10.71
CA THR A 194 2.14 6.64 -9.87
C THR A 194 2.64 5.87 -8.63
N LEU A 195 1.77 5.03 -8.05
CA LEU A 195 2.06 4.21 -6.86
C LEU A 195 1.46 2.81 -7.02
N VAL A 196 2.29 1.79 -6.85
CA VAL A 196 1.85 0.39 -6.74
C VAL A 196 1.79 0.00 -5.28
N MET A 197 0.66 -0.53 -4.87
CA MET A 197 0.46 -1.09 -3.53
C MET A 197 0.40 -2.61 -3.62
N ALA A 198 1.20 -3.29 -2.82
CA ALA A 198 1.26 -4.74 -2.77
C ALA A 198 0.92 -5.20 -1.35
N ASP A 199 -0.22 -5.86 -1.18
CA ASP A 199 -0.68 -6.40 0.10
C ASP A 199 -0.35 -7.89 0.17
N GLU A 200 0.66 -8.24 0.98
CA GLU A 200 1.16 -9.60 1.17
C GLU A 200 1.38 -10.35 -0.17
N PRO A 201 2.09 -9.77 -1.16
CA PRO A 201 2.10 -10.26 -2.54
C PRO A 201 2.66 -11.68 -2.71
N THR A 202 3.33 -12.19 -1.69
CA THR A 202 3.95 -13.53 -1.66
C THR A 202 3.22 -14.52 -0.75
N GLY A 203 2.18 -14.10 -0.04
CA GLY A 203 1.55 -14.88 1.02
C GLY A 203 0.91 -16.21 0.56
N ALA A 204 0.48 -16.29 -0.70
CA ALA A 204 -0.09 -17.51 -1.30
C ALA A 204 0.90 -18.30 -2.15
N LEU A 205 2.21 -17.95 -2.17
CA LEU A 205 3.21 -18.52 -3.05
C LEU A 205 4.18 -19.45 -2.30
N ASP A 206 4.67 -20.49 -3.01
CA ASP A 206 5.84 -21.22 -2.56
C ASP A 206 7.11 -20.35 -2.64
N SER A 207 8.16 -20.77 -1.92
CA SER A 207 9.41 -19.99 -1.78
C SER A 207 10.08 -19.67 -3.11
N LYS A 208 9.96 -20.53 -4.15
CA LYS A 208 10.55 -20.31 -5.48
C LYS A 208 9.79 -19.22 -6.23
N ASN A 209 8.47 -19.31 -6.26
CA ASN A 209 7.62 -18.32 -6.92
C ASN A 209 7.62 -16.97 -6.18
N ALA A 210 7.65 -16.97 -4.84
CA ALA A 210 7.81 -15.77 -4.02
C ALA A 210 9.10 -15.03 -4.37
N ARG A 211 10.24 -15.76 -4.39
CA ARG A 211 11.53 -15.18 -4.80
C ARG A 211 11.48 -14.58 -6.19
N LEU A 212 10.94 -15.30 -7.16
CA LEU A 212 10.86 -14.84 -8.55
C LEU A 212 10.03 -13.55 -8.67
N LEU A 213 8.88 -13.46 -8.02
CA LEU A 213 8.05 -12.26 -8.00
C LEU A 213 8.79 -11.06 -7.38
N LEU A 214 9.46 -11.28 -6.23
CA LEU A 214 10.20 -10.22 -5.54
C LEU A 214 11.39 -9.71 -6.37
N GLU A 215 12.13 -10.60 -7.02
CA GLU A 215 13.22 -10.24 -7.94
C GLU A 215 12.70 -9.42 -9.13
N GLN A 216 11.53 -9.77 -9.66
CA GLN A 216 10.89 -9.01 -10.73
C GLN A 216 10.43 -7.62 -10.26
N LEU A 217 9.82 -7.50 -9.07
CA LEU A 217 9.45 -6.21 -8.51
C LEU A 217 10.67 -5.32 -8.24
N GLU A 218 11.76 -5.90 -7.69
CA GLU A 218 13.04 -5.19 -7.50
C GLU A 218 13.63 -4.73 -8.84
N GLN A 219 13.58 -5.56 -9.90
CA GLN A 219 14.05 -5.18 -11.23
C GLN A 219 13.21 -4.08 -11.86
N LEU A 220 11.87 -4.14 -11.73
CA LEU A 220 10.95 -3.10 -12.19
C LEU A 220 11.25 -1.77 -11.50
N ASN A 221 11.44 -1.80 -10.19
CA ASN A 221 11.82 -0.62 -9.43
C ASN A 221 13.16 -0.04 -9.91
N ARG A 222 14.20 -0.86 -10.04
CA ARG A 222 15.55 -0.40 -10.44
C ARG A 222 15.64 0.11 -11.86
N ARG A 223 14.92 -0.52 -12.82
CA ARG A 223 15.04 -0.18 -14.24
C ARG A 223 14.07 0.88 -14.71
N TRP A 224 12.88 0.93 -14.12
CA TRP A 224 11.79 1.82 -14.55
C TRP A 224 11.32 2.77 -13.45
N ALA A 225 12.06 2.84 -12.34
CA ALA A 225 11.75 3.71 -11.21
C ALA A 225 10.29 3.55 -10.71
N THR A 226 9.72 2.35 -10.82
CA THR A 226 8.37 2.05 -10.33
C THR A 226 8.33 2.25 -8.81
N THR A 227 7.45 3.11 -8.32
CA THR A 227 7.26 3.31 -6.88
C THR A 227 6.36 2.22 -6.32
N VAL A 228 6.83 1.47 -5.32
CA VAL A 228 6.09 0.34 -4.74
C VAL A 228 6.03 0.47 -3.22
N LEU A 229 4.84 0.39 -2.66
CA LEU A 229 4.59 0.24 -1.23
C LEU A 229 4.08 -1.18 -0.97
N MET A 230 4.90 -2.00 -0.35
CA MET A 230 4.59 -3.39 0.01
C MET A 230 4.18 -3.47 1.47
N VAL A 231 3.08 -4.14 1.76
CA VAL A 231 2.72 -4.55 3.12
C VAL A 231 3.04 -6.02 3.25
N THR A 232 3.79 -6.40 4.29
CA THR A 232 4.12 -7.80 4.54
C THR A 232 4.48 -8.03 6.01
N HIS A 233 4.30 -9.26 6.48
CA HIS A 233 4.87 -9.74 7.74
C HIS A 233 6.11 -10.62 7.51
N ASP A 234 6.43 -10.91 6.25
CA ASP A 234 7.57 -11.75 5.86
C ASP A 234 8.84 -10.91 5.73
N SER A 235 9.82 -11.16 6.61
CA SER A 235 11.14 -10.50 6.60
C SER A 235 11.93 -10.80 5.33
N PHE A 236 11.72 -11.97 4.71
CA PHE A 236 12.36 -12.30 3.44
C PHE A 236 11.85 -11.38 2.33
N ALA A 237 10.54 -11.19 2.21
CA ALA A 237 9.94 -10.26 1.26
C ALA A 237 10.42 -8.82 1.49
N ALA A 238 10.41 -8.36 2.75
CA ALA A 238 10.86 -7.02 3.12
C ALA A 238 12.34 -6.78 2.79
N SER A 239 13.20 -7.81 2.82
CA SER A 239 14.63 -7.67 2.50
C SER A 239 14.93 -7.26 1.06
N TYR A 240 13.97 -7.39 0.14
CA TYR A 240 14.09 -6.92 -1.24
C TYR A 240 13.89 -5.42 -1.39
N THR A 241 13.36 -4.76 -0.35
CA THR A 241 13.07 -3.32 -0.39
C THR A 241 14.30 -2.47 -0.03
N GLN A 242 14.22 -1.17 -0.31
CA GLN A 242 15.24 -0.21 0.04
C GLN A 242 15.07 0.32 1.47
N ARG A 243 13.82 0.24 1.97
CA ARG A 243 13.44 0.75 3.29
C ARG A 243 12.29 -0.06 3.86
N VAL A 244 12.33 -0.28 5.16
CA VAL A 244 11.26 -0.95 5.91
C VAL A 244 10.78 -0.03 7.02
N LEU A 245 9.49 0.22 7.05
CA LEU A 245 8.78 0.91 8.12
C LEU A 245 8.10 -0.13 8.99
N PHE A 246 8.36 -0.12 10.28
CA PHE A 246 7.72 -1.03 11.22
C PHE A 246 6.54 -0.33 11.88
N ILE A 247 5.37 -0.98 11.84
CA ILE A 247 4.16 -0.49 12.49
C ILE A 247 3.78 -1.40 13.66
N ARG A 248 3.51 -0.80 14.82
CA ARG A 248 3.05 -1.46 16.04
C ARG A 248 1.94 -0.62 16.68
N ASP A 249 0.83 -1.25 17.06
CA ASP A 249 -0.30 -0.61 17.73
C ASP A 249 -0.80 0.67 17.02
N GLY A 250 -0.86 0.60 15.68
CA GLY A 250 -1.32 1.70 14.84
C GLY A 250 -0.36 2.88 14.72
N LYS A 251 0.90 2.74 15.12
CA LYS A 251 1.95 3.79 15.03
C LYS A 251 3.18 3.28 14.31
N ILE A 252 3.92 4.19 13.67
CA ILE A 252 5.28 3.86 13.19
C ILE A 252 6.18 3.69 14.41
N PHE A 253 6.71 2.48 14.56
CA PHE A 253 7.62 2.11 15.65
C PHE A 253 9.06 2.51 15.33
N THR A 254 9.55 2.12 14.16
CA THR A 254 10.91 2.45 13.69
C THR A 254 11.02 2.30 12.17
N GLU A 255 12.13 2.73 11.62
CA GLU A 255 12.47 2.64 10.21
C GLU A 255 13.87 2.05 10.03
N LEU A 256 14.03 1.14 9.08
CA LEU A 256 15.33 0.65 8.61
C LEU A 256 15.56 1.00 7.16
N ARG A 257 16.76 1.46 6.83
CA ARG A 257 17.22 1.68 5.45
C ARG A 257 18.30 0.67 5.10
N ARG A 258 18.17 0.09 3.89
CA ARG A 258 19.14 -0.87 3.36
C ARG A 258 20.48 -0.17 3.04
N GLY A 259 20.41 1.00 2.41
CA GLY A 259 21.60 1.71 1.94
C GLY A 259 22.36 0.84 0.92
N THR A 260 23.68 0.74 1.13
CA THR A 260 24.59 -0.09 0.32
C THR A 260 24.76 -1.51 0.83
N SER A 261 24.11 -1.88 1.95
CA SER A 261 24.23 -3.20 2.56
C SER A 261 23.72 -4.32 1.62
N PRO A 262 24.41 -5.48 1.60
CA PRO A 262 23.89 -6.68 0.95
C PRO A 262 22.52 -7.06 1.51
N ARG A 263 21.67 -7.69 0.67
CA ARG A 263 20.33 -8.10 1.09
C ARG A 263 20.32 -9.00 2.34
N ARG A 264 21.31 -9.91 2.49
CA ARG A 264 21.42 -10.81 3.63
C ARG A 264 21.60 -10.03 4.94
N GLU A 265 22.53 -9.09 4.95
CA GLU A 265 22.77 -8.24 6.12
C GLU A 265 21.53 -7.40 6.47
N PHE A 266 20.85 -6.87 5.45
CA PHE A 266 19.62 -6.14 5.66
C PHE A 266 18.51 -7.04 6.22
N PHE A 267 18.39 -8.29 5.75
CA PHE A 267 17.48 -9.29 6.31
C PHE A 267 17.77 -9.55 7.80
N ASP A 268 19.03 -9.75 8.17
CA ASP A 268 19.42 -10.00 9.56
C ASP A 268 19.03 -8.82 10.47
N ARG A 269 19.24 -7.57 10.02
CA ARG A 269 18.81 -6.36 10.74
C ARG A 269 17.27 -6.26 10.85
N ILE A 270 16.54 -6.67 9.83
CA ILE A 270 15.06 -6.74 9.89
C ILE A 270 14.65 -7.74 10.97
N MET A 271 15.29 -8.92 11.02
CA MET A 271 14.98 -9.95 12.03
C MET A 271 15.26 -9.47 13.46
N GLU A 272 16.30 -8.68 13.69
CA GLU A 272 16.58 -8.07 14.99
C GLU A 272 15.42 -7.17 15.44
N VAL A 273 14.92 -6.29 14.55
CA VAL A 273 13.78 -5.42 14.90
C VAL A 273 12.51 -6.24 15.14
N VAL A 274 12.24 -7.28 14.33
CA VAL A 274 11.09 -8.17 14.53
C VAL A 274 11.17 -8.87 15.89
N ALA A 275 12.35 -9.34 16.29
CA ALA A 275 12.57 -9.95 17.60
C ALA A 275 12.32 -8.95 18.75
N MET A 276 12.80 -7.71 18.64
CA MET A 276 12.51 -6.65 19.62
C MET A 276 11.00 -6.35 19.73
N MET A 277 10.29 -6.34 18.61
CA MET A 277 8.83 -6.10 18.61
C MET A 277 8.04 -7.24 19.23
N GLY A 278 8.53 -8.48 19.16
CA GLY A 278 7.91 -9.67 19.75
C GLY A 278 8.26 -9.92 21.22
N GLY A 279 9.44 -9.47 21.68
CA GLY A 279 9.94 -9.75 23.03
C GLY A 279 9.27 -8.96 24.16
N GLU A 280 8.73 -7.77 23.88
CA GLU A 280 8.06 -6.94 24.92
C GLU A 280 6.64 -7.47 25.30
N GLY A 281 6.12 -8.48 24.60
CA GLY A 281 4.84 -9.12 24.95
C GLY A 281 4.96 -10.30 25.91
N SER A 282 6.18 -10.78 26.21
CA SER A 282 6.38 -11.95 27.11
C SER A 282 6.69 -11.60 28.57
N ASP A 283 6.92 -10.32 28.89
CA ASP A 283 7.21 -9.88 30.28
C ASP A 283 5.94 -9.51 31.08
N ALA A 284 4.74 -9.81 30.55
CA ALA A 284 3.44 -9.58 31.20
C ALA A 284 2.72 -10.89 31.58
N LEU A 285 3.46 -11.88 32.13
CA LEU A 285 2.88 -13.05 32.79
C LEU A 285 3.43 -13.20 34.22
#